data_f5221300fce55a40a24846879d2d4db3
#
_entry.id   f5221300fce55a40a24846879d2d4db3
#
_cell.length_a   1.000
_cell.length_b   1.000
_cell.length_c   1.000
_cell.angle_alpha   90.00
_cell.angle_beta   90.00
_cell.angle_gamma   90.00
#
_symmetry.space_group_name_H-M   'P 1'
#
loop_
_entity.id
_entity.type
_entity.pdbx_description
1 polymer ?
#
loop_
_entity_poly.entity_id
_entity_poly.type
_entity_poly.pdbx_seq_one_letter_code
_entity_poly.pdbx_strand_id
1 'polypeptide(L)'
;MAEIAQERFKTSHLPTACSDSIDNGSPVTARGDDLGDIMEDRLEPDSALHQLGERLEGVERGQGRHEETLDGFRDGLRGVRADVVRLSGEVTNVRQEIAGLESTVTDTRQTLDTFIEQYGRDREVSKAQAELSRLTTEWHANFAQRKQTRALARGLVHTLTTQAVYRNMVNTATVRACSEERLLLEPTYWLAPATLAVAANFRDEAEQAERAQSHALILDAAKANLFLSLTYSRLGDEAKAGAWIDLYLQSLDPDELGQDFLVVLDAIASRELGEEALGYARQTMAGWNPDSSGYSLDTHKTSNAHDGTSLKSRMLSLRRRISEKRHTDLRETCGNQWEALQVGWELATVSGETLAYLRRMFPDGAEGIASVGTGRHVESALERLIDQLEPDEADMREKMRRLERVIEHGGDLKAADRAHEVSLTPDATPVSLMTLLDQAIFEPDEVRLGQPARRMALHAIWPALESAAQRFVALSRQGLPHHITLRVAGWSCTVATDPRIAVEPGPLIEELATHIEQETRVQSEAVVRRWPRVILALVIGILTGVLVVPFVDGMSRWIYLLLAFGMFTWMIWEIWSVPLRKKHVRDQGNRLRNDAVTTLSRALRQSEDFFEDWHEGMGKLTSLIQWGGQFQQK
;
A
#
# COMPACT_ATOMS: atom_id res chain seq x y z
N MET A 1 -7.33 -13.98 30.30
CA MET A 1 -8.70 -14.51 30.26
C MET A 1 -9.29 -14.29 28.89
N ALA A 2 -8.77 -15.04 27.94
CA ALA A 2 -9.25 -15.04 26.56
C ALA A 2 -8.93 -16.41 25.96
N GLU A 3 -9.62 -17.40 26.45
CA GLU A 3 -9.75 -18.76 25.91
C GLU A 3 -11.09 -19.26 26.45
N ILE A 4 -11.99 -19.65 25.58
CA ILE A 4 -13.28 -20.29 25.71
C ILE A 4 -14.31 -19.54 24.86
N ALA A 5 -14.29 -19.80 23.57
CA ALA A 5 -15.45 -19.75 22.66
C ALA A 5 -15.07 -20.19 21.23
N GLN A 6 -14.46 -21.37 21.13
CA GLN A 6 -14.35 -22.10 19.85
C GLN A 6 -14.75 -23.54 20.11
N GLU A 7 -16.04 -23.77 20.11
CA GLU A 7 -16.62 -25.09 19.83
C GLU A 7 -18.15 -24.97 19.79
N ARG A 8 -18.67 -25.17 18.63
CA ARG A 8 -20.00 -25.72 18.25
C ARG A 8 -20.56 -25.02 17.03
N PHE A 9 -20.17 -25.51 15.89
CA PHE A 9 -21.12 -25.79 14.79
C PHE A 9 -20.45 -26.84 13.88
N LYS A 10 -20.65 -28.12 14.27
CA LYS A 10 -20.45 -29.27 13.39
C LYS A 10 -21.77 -29.56 12.69
N THR A 11 -21.74 -29.47 11.38
CA THR A 11 -22.30 -30.38 10.38
C THR A 11 -23.63 -31.02 10.66
N SER A 12 -24.67 -30.64 9.95
CA SER A 12 -25.75 -31.51 9.54
C SER A 12 -25.64 -31.80 8.04
N HIS A 13 -25.26 -33.03 7.75
CA HIS A 13 -25.33 -33.64 6.42
C HIS A 13 -26.79 -33.83 6.00
N LEU A 14 -27.14 -33.37 4.81
CA LEU A 14 -28.31 -33.83 4.06
C LEU A 14 -27.84 -34.91 3.09
N PRO A 15 -28.57 -36.05 2.98
CA PRO A 15 -28.19 -37.09 2.04
C PRO A 15 -28.68 -36.79 0.63
N THR A 16 -27.80 -36.92 -0.31
CA THR A 16 -28.05 -37.01 -1.75
C THR A 16 -28.90 -38.25 -2.04
N ALA A 17 -30.04 -38.05 -2.67
CA ALA A 17 -30.87 -39.11 -3.21
C ALA A 17 -30.28 -39.68 -4.49
N CYS A 18 -30.23 -41.00 -4.55
CA CYS A 18 -29.79 -41.82 -5.65
C CYS A 18 -30.63 -41.65 -6.91
N SER A 19 -29.97 -41.64 -8.01
CA SER A 19 -30.48 -41.96 -9.34
C SER A 19 -30.55 -43.47 -9.50
N ASP A 20 -31.73 -44.05 -9.61
CA ASP A 20 -31.91 -45.44 -10.00
C ASP A 20 -32.14 -45.53 -11.51
N SER A 21 -31.20 -46.22 -12.14
CA SER A 21 -31.23 -46.68 -13.49
C SER A 21 -32.20 -47.88 -13.64
N ILE A 22 -33.12 -47.81 -14.59
CA ILE A 22 -33.98 -48.94 -14.99
C ILE A 22 -33.14 -49.86 -15.89
N ASP A 23 -32.90 -51.04 -15.36
CA ASP A 23 -32.28 -52.15 -16.12
C ASP A 23 -33.34 -53.08 -16.65
N ASN A 24 -33.19 -53.47 -17.92
CA ASN A 24 -34.02 -54.41 -18.66
C ASN A 24 -33.75 -55.86 -18.17
N GLY A 25 -34.77 -56.51 -17.65
CA GLY A 25 -34.75 -57.93 -17.30
C GLY A 25 -35.37 -58.82 -18.39
N SER A 26 -34.59 -59.68 -18.90
CA SER A 26 -34.85 -60.72 -19.89
C SER A 26 -35.73 -61.89 -19.38
N PRO A 27 -36.06 -62.83 -20.25
CA PRO A 27 -37.29 -63.63 -20.23
C PRO A 27 -37.14 -64.94 -19.42
N VAL A 28 -38.27 -65.39 -18.90
CA VAL A 28 -38.40 -66.67 -18.23
C VAL A 28 -38.76 -67.74 -19.28
N THR A 29 -37.90 -68.67 -19.45
CA THR A 29 -38.10 -69.96 -20.14
C THR A 29 -38.94 -70.88 -19.30
N ALA A 30 -40.05 -71.38 -19.83
CA ALA A 30 -40.77 -72.49 -19.28
C ALA A 30 -40.39 -73.76 -20.01
N ARG A 31 -40.05 -74.70 -19.22
CA ARG A 31 -39.56 -76.04 -19.55
C ARG A 31 -40.74 -76.93 -19.92
N GLY A 32 -40.50 -77.76 -20.94
CA GLY A 32 -41.42 -78.75 -21.47
C GLY A 32 -41.55 -79.99 -20.61
N ASP A 33 -42.08 -80.94 -21.24
CA ASP A 33 -42.29 -82.35 -20.99
C ASP A 33 -43.66 -82.67 -20.46
N ASP A 34 -44.51 -83.22 -21.30
CA ASP A 34 -44.73 -84.67 -21.26
C ASP A 34 -45.40 -85.20 -22.53
N LEU A 35 -44.83 -86.27 -23.04
CA LEU A 35 -45.29 -87.11 -24.08
C LEU A 35 -46.15 -88.24 -23.49
N GLY A 36 -47.11 -88.68 -24.22
CA GLY A 36 -47.75 -89.94 -23.89
C GLY A 36 -49.11 -90.14 -24.53
N ASP A 37 -49.10 -90.57 -25.71
CA ASP A 37 -49.59 -91.90 -26.12
C ASP A 37 -51.14 -92.07 -26.14
N ILE A 38 -51.60 -92.75 -27.25
CA ILE A 38 -52.60 -93.74 -27.45
C ILE A 38 -53.70 -93.44 -28.50
N MET A 39 -53.55 -94.17 -29.53
CA MET A 39 -54.47 -95.02 -30.32
C MET A 39 -55.55 -94.42 -31.20
N GLU A 40 -55.33 -94.85 -32.45
CA GLU A 40 -56.30 -95.04 -33.49
C GLU A 40 -57.69 -95.50 -33.03
N ASP A 41 -58.74 -94.87 -33.50
CA ASP A 41 -59.97 -95.57 -33.86
C ASP A 41 -60.58 -94.97 -35.15
N ARG A 42 -60.89 -95.83 -36.08
CA ARG A 42 -61.53 -95.60 -37.33
C ARG A 42 -62.97 -95.30 -37.13
N LEU A 43 -63.50 -94.21 -37.59
CA LEU A 43 -64.90 -93.96 -37.83
C LEU A 43 -65.17 -93.27 -39.15
N GLU A 44 -66.19 -93.69 -39.81
CA GLU A 44 -66.64 -93.45 -41.17
C GLU A 44 -66.68 -91.97 -41.62
N PRO A 45 -66.45 -91.67 -42.93
CA PRO A 45 -66.28 -90.29 -43.44
C PRO A 45 -67.49 -89.38 -43.34
N ASP A 46 -68.70 -89.81 -43.16
CA ASP A 46 -69.90 -88.94 -43.10
C ASP A 46 -70.14 -88.28 -41.71
N SER A 47 -69.72 -88.91 -40.66
CA SER A 47 -69.82 -88.35 -39.31
C SER A 47 -68.75 -87.31 -39.03
N ALA A 48 -67.60 -87.48 -39.70
CA ALA A 48 -66.49 -86.55 -39.57
C ALA A 48 -66.78 -85.15 -40.23
N LEU A 49 -67.51 -85.15 -41.33
CA LEU A 49 -67.85 -83.89 -42.01
C LEU A 49 -68.91 -83.09 -41.20
N HIS A 50 -69.83 -83.76 -40.53
CA HIS A 50 -70.84 -83.09 -39.68
C HIS A 50 -70.19 -82.53 -38.39
N GLN A 51 -69.32 -83.30 -37.81
CA GLN A 51 -68.50 -82.82 -36.66
C GLN A 51 -67.53 -81.67 -37.04
N LEU A 52 -66.99 -81.68 -38.23
CA LEU A 52 -66.17 -80.54 -38.74
C LEU A 52 -67.02 -79.31 -38.95
N GLY A 53 -68.26 -79.46 -39.44
CA GLY A 53 -69.17 -78.33 -39.62
C GLY A 53 -69.59 -77.70 -38.27
N GLU A 54 -69.94 -78.51 -37.26
CA GLU A 54 -70.25 -78.02 -35.90
C GLU A 54 -69.03 -77.40 -35.22
N ARG A 55 -67.84 -77.97 -35.48
CA ARG A 55 -66.59 -77.40 -34.96
C ARG A 55 -66.19 -76.08 -35.65
N LEU A 56 -66.43 -75.96 -36.96
CA LEU A 56 -66.28 -74.71 -37.68
C LEU A 56 -67.23 -73.63 -37.22
N GLU A 57 -68.55 -73.94 -37.04
CA GLU A 57 -69.49 -73.00 -36.46
C GLU A 57 -69.18 -72.66 -35.00
N GLY A 58 -68.61 -73.59 -34.24
CA GLY A 58 -68.11 -73.34 -32.89
C GLY A 58 -66.89 -72.43 -32.87
N VAL A 59 -66.01 -72.59 -33.84
CA VAL A 59 -64.79 -71.72 -34.02
C VAL A 59 -65.22 -70.33 -34.52
N GLU A 60 -66.15 -70.21 -35.50
CA GLU A 60 -66.67 -68.92 -35.95
C GLU A 60 -67.40 -68.16 -34.81
N ARG A 61 -68.23 -68.85 -34.01
CA ARG A 61 -68.86 -68.28 -32.79
C ARG A 61 -67.86 -67.96 -31.70
N GLY A 62 -66.77 -68.72 -31.63
CA GLY A 62 -65.61 -68.45 -30.78
C GLY A 62 -64.79 -67.20 -31.27
N GLN A 63 -64.58 -67.10 -32.59
CA GLN A 63 -63.91 -65.95 -33.17
C GLN A 63 -64.74 -64.66 -32.98
N GLY A 64 -66.07 -64.73 -33.23
CA GLY A 64 -66.91 -63.53 -33.02
C GLY A 64 -66.89 -63.03 -31.55
N ARG A 65 -66.88 -63.98 -30.57
CA ARG A 65 -66.77 -63.63 -29.16
C ARG A 65 -65.35 -63.08 -28.81
N HIS A 66 -64.34 -63.61 -29.47
CA HIS A 66 -62.95 -63.04 -29.33
C HIS A 66 -62.82 -61.68 -29.97
N GLU A 67 -63.44 -61.42 -31.12
CA GLU A 67 -63.49 -60.09 -31.71
C GLU A 67 -64.26 -59.09 -30.81
N GLU A 68 -65.43 -59.45 -30.29
CA GLU A 68 -66.16 -58.60 -29.32
C GLU A 68 -65.36 -58.34 -28.05
N THR A 69 -64.62 -59.33 -27.53
CA THR A 69 -63.76 -59.12 -26.36
C THR A 69 -62.52 -58.31 -26.69
N LEU A 70 -61.97 -58.45 -27.89
CA LEU A 70 -60.85 -57.66 -28.36
C LEU A 70 -61.25 -56.19 -28.63
N ASP A 71 -62.43 -56.01 -29.18
CA ASP A 71 -62.94 -54.63 -29.37
C ASP A 71 -63.30 -53.97 -28.01
N GLY A 72 -63.89 -54.70 -27.08
CA GLY A 72 -64.08 -54.23 -25.70
C GLY A 72 -62.76 -53.89 -25.00
N PHE A 73 -61.71 -54.70 -25.24
CA PHE A 73 -60.36 -54.42 -24.73
C PHE A 73 -59.73 -53.19 -25.42
N ARG A 74 -59.93 -53.04 -26.75
CA ARG A 74 -59.45 -51.85 -27.49
C ARG A 74 -60.14 -50.56 -27.03
N ASP A 75 -61.44 -50.62 -26.77
CA ASP A 75 -62.19 -49.49 -26.26
C ASP A 75 -61.81 -49.17 -24.81
N GLY A 76 -61.56 -50.20 -23.99
CA GLY A 76 -61.02 -50.03 -22.66
C GLY A 76 -59.60 -49.39 -22.68
N LEU A 77 -58.71 -49.85 -23.60
CA LEU A 77 -57.40 -49.26 -23.78
C LEU A 77 -57.46 -47.82 -24.32
N ARG A 78 -58.43 -47.51 -25.18
CA ARG A 78 -58.66 -46.13 -25.63
C ARG A 78 -59.12 -45.25 -24.47
N GLY A 79 -60.01 -45.73 -23.63
CA GLY A 79 -60.45 -45.07 -22.41
C GLY A 79 -59.28 -44.79 -21.45
N VAL A 80 -58.49 -45.82 -21.15
CA VAL A 80 -57.29 -45.68 -20.31
C VAL A 80 -56.27 -44.69 -20.91
N ARG A 81 -56.09 -44.78 -22.25
CA ARG A 81 -55.19 -43.82 -22.93
C ARG A 81 -55.69 -42.38 -22.85
N ALA A 82 -57.03 -42.18 -22.99
CA ALA A 82 -57.61 -40.86 -22.83
C ALA A 82 -57.50 -40.34 -21.39
N ASP A 83 -57.67 -41.20 -20.40
CA ASP A 83 -57.47 -40.86 -18.98
C ASP A 83 -56.02 -40.56 -18.65
N VAL A 84 -55.08 -41.32 -19.21
CA VAL A 84 -53.63 -41.03 -19.05
C VAL A 84 -53.27 -39.69 -19.68
N VAL A 85 -53.80 -39.36 -20.87
CA VAL A 85 -53.57 -38.05 -21.48
C VAL A 85 -54.17 -36.92 -20.64
N ARG A 86 -55.38 -37.11 -20.13
CA ARG A 86 -56.04 -36.14 -19.23
C ARG A 86 -55.27 -35.95 -17.95
N LEU A 87 -54.89 -37.04 -17.28
CA LEU A 87 -54.04 -37.00 -16.08
C LEU A 87 -52.68 -36.36 -16.34
N SER A 88 -52.06 -36.65 -17.49
CA SER A 88 -50.80 -35.99 -17.91
C SER A 88 -50.97 -34.47 -18.05
N GLY A 89 -52.11 -34.06 -18.62
CA GLY A 89 -52.48 -32.63 -18.72
C GLY A 89 -52.68 -31.99 -17.33
N GLU A 90 -53.42 -32.67 -16.44
CA GLU A 90 -53.64 -32.22 -15.07
C GLU A 90 -52.33 -32.12 -14.29
N VAL A 91 -51.46 -33.13 -14.40
CA VAL A 91 -50.11 -33.11 -13.79
C VAL A 91 -49.26 -31.97 -14.31
N THR A 92 -49.38 -31.67 -15.63
CA THR A 92 -48.65 -30.54 -16.22
C THR A 92 -49.17 -29.20 -15.70
N ASN A 93 -50.48 -29.06 -15.56
CA ASN A 93 -51.09 -27.87 -14.97
C ASN A 93 -50.70 -27.67 -13.52
N VAL A 94 -50.77 -28.75 -12.71
CA VAL A 94 -50.35 -28.71 -11.32
C VAL A 94 -48.87 -28.36 -11.17
N ARG A 95 -47.99 -28.88 -12.05
CA ARG A 95 -46.57 -28.47 -12.07
C ARG A 95 -46.40 -27.00 -12.38
N GLN A 96 -47.18 -26.47 -13.30
CA GLN A 96 -47.15 -25.07 -13.67
C GLN A 96 -47.67 -24.17 -12.54
N GLU A 97 -48.70 -24.61 -11.82
CA GLU A 97 -49.20 -23.93 -10.63
C GLU A 97 -48.17 -23.96 -9.49
N ILE A 98 -47.50 -25.12 -9.26
CA ILE A 98 -46.43 -25.23 -8.27
C ILE A 98 -45.27 -24.29 -8.60
N ALA A 99 -44.83 -24.27 -9.86
CA ALA A 99 -43.76 -23.34 -10.31
C ALA A 99 -44.17 -21.86 -10.11
N GLY A 100 -45.44 -21.54 -10.39
CA GLY A 100 -45.99 -20.21 -10.10
C GLY A 100 -46.02 -19.87 -8.63
N LEU A 101 -46.42 -20.84 -7.79
CA LEU A 101 -46.39 -20.68 -6.33
C LEU A 101 -44.97 -20.53 -5.78
N GLU A 102 -44.00 -21.33 -6.27
CA GLU A 102 -42.58 -21.22 -5.89
C GLU A 102 -42.01 -19.83 -6.23
N SER A 103 -42.33 -19.31 -7.42
CA SER A 103 -41.97 -17.95 -7.81
C SER A 103 -42.56 -16.91 -6.85
N THR A 104 -43.89 -17.03 -6.59
CA THR A 104 -44.59 -16.11 -5.69
C THR A 104 -44.04 -16.15 -4.27
N VAL A 105 -43.74 -17.34 -3.76
CA VAL A 105 -43.13 -17.53 -2.42
C VAL A 105 -41.73 -16.89 -2.39
N THR A 106 -40.94 -17.07 -3.47
CA THR A 106 -39.61 -16.49 -3.55
C THR A 106 -39.67 -14.95 -3.58
N ASP A 107 -40.56 -14.38 -4.41
CA ASP A 107 -40.78 -12.94 -4.49
C ASP A 107 -41.29 -12.35 -3.16
N THR A 108 -42.22 -13.07 -2.51
CA THR A 108 -42.75 -12.67 -1.20
C THR A 108 -41.66 -12.71 -0.13
N ARG A 109 -40.81 -13.74 -0.17
CA ARG A 109 -39.68 -13.86 0.77
C ARG A 109 -38.68 -12.72 0.55
N GLN A 110 -38.32 -12.42 -0.71
CA GLN A 110 -37.43 -11.32 -1.02
C GLN A 110 -38.03 -9.97 -0.61
N THR A 111 -39.33 -9.77 -0.81
CA THR A 111 -40.03 -8.57 -0.36
C THR A 111 -40.05 -8.46 1.16
N LEU A 112 -40.25 -9.58 1.84
CA LEU A 112 -40.23 -9.64 3.32
C LEU A 112 -38.80 -9.34 3.86
N ASP A 113 -37.78 -9.91 3.25
CA ASP A 113 -36.39 -9.67 3.64
C ASP A 113 -36.01 -8.19 3.45
N THR A 114 -36.39 -7.59 2.33
CA THR A 114 -36.21 -6.14 2.10
C THR A 114 -36.99 -5.29 3.08
N PHE A 115 -38.20 -5.68 3.40
CA PHE A 115 -39.03 -4.97 4.39
C PHE A 115 -38.43 -5.06 5.79
N ILE A 116 -37.95 -6.24 6.20
CA ILE A 116 -37.29 -6.42 7.50
C ILE A 116 -36.03 -5.56 7.58
N GLU A 117 -35.26 -5.50 6.50
CA GLU A 117 -34.05 -4.67 6.42
C GLU A 117 -34.38 -3.19 6.51
N GLN A 118 -35.37 -2.72 5.75
CA GLN A 118 -35.84 -1.34 5.81
C GLN A 118 -36.40 -0.99 7.19
N TYR A 119 -37.25 -1.85 7.76
CA TYR A 119 -37.77 -1.64 9.10
C TYR A 119 -36.67 -1.58 10.15
N GLY A 120 -35.65 -2.45 10.02
CA GLY A 120 -34.47 -2.42 10.88
C GLY A 120 -33.74 -1.08 10.81
N ARG A 121 -33.51 -0.58 9.60
CA ARG A 121 -32.87 0.72 9.35
C ARG A 121 -33.71 1.88 9.89
N ASP A 122 -35.01 1.91 9.62
CA ASP A 122 -35.91 2.95 10.11
C ASP A 122 -35.97 2.98 11.65
N ARG A 123 -35.90 1.82 12.27
CA ARG A 123 -35.82 1.71 13.73
C ARG A 123 -34.52 2.31 14.27
N GLU A 124 -33.36 2.04 13.63
CA GLU A 124 -32.09 2.62 14.05
C GLU A 124 -32.07 4.14 13.82
N VAL A 125 -32.63 4.65 12.72
CA VAL A 125 -32.80 6.10 12.51
C VAL A 125 -33.67 6.72 13.62
N SER A 126 -34.80 6.11 13.95
CA SER A 126 -35.68 6.62 15.00
C SER A 126 -35.02 6.65 16.37
N LYS A 127 -34.24 5.61 16.71
CA LYS A 127 -33.44 5.58 17.95
C LYS A 127 -32.37 6.68 17.93
N ALA A 128 -31.64 6.83 16.81
CA ALA A 128 -30.61 7.84 16.68
C ALA A 128 -31.19 9.25 16.79
N GLN A 129 -32.35 9.52 16.20
CA GLN A 129 -33.07 10.80 16.32
C GLN A 129 -33.50 11.09 17.77
N ALA A 130 -34.08 10.10 18.45
CA ALA A 130 -34.49 10.26 19.84
C ALA A 130 -33.29 10.56 20.75
N GLU A 131 -32.19 9.82 20.59
CA GLU A 131 -30.97 10.01 21.39
C GLU A 131 -30.26 11.32 21.02
N LEU A 132 -30.21 11.69 19.75
CA LEU A 132 -29.67 12.99 19.32
C LEU A 132 -30.48 14.15 19.92
N SER A 133 -31.80 14.06 19.94
CA SER A 133 -32.67 15.08 20.57
C SER A 133 -32.41 15.17 22.06
N ARG A 134 -32.23 14.05 22.76
CA ARG A 134 -31.87 14.00 24.18
C ARG A 134 -30.51 14.67 24.41
N LEU A 135 -29.48 14.26 23.67
CA LEU A 135 -28.13 14.84 23.79
C LEU A 135 -28.11 16.33 23.43
N THR A 136 -28.87 16.75 22.44
CA THR A 136 -29.00 18.19 22.08
C THR A 136 -29.58 19.01 23.22
N THR A 137 -30.60 18.47 23.87
CA THR A 137 -31.21 19.11 25.04
C THR A 137 -30.21 19.20 26.20
N GLU A 138 -29.50 18.11 26.47
CA GLU A 138 -28.46 18.02 27.50
C GLU A 138 -27.28 18.96 27.19
N TRP A 139 -26.85 19.02 25.91
CA TRP A 139 -25.85 19.97 25.43
C TRP A 139 -26.23 21.43 25.76
N HIS A 140 -27.45 21.82 25.41
CA HIS A 140 -27.92 23.18 25.70
C HIS A 140 -28.04 23.45 27.17
N ALA A 141 -28.44 22.46 27.97
CA ALA A 141 -28.54 22.65 29.42
C ALA A 141 -27.15 22.82 30.07
N ASN A 142 -26.16 22.01 29.64
CA ASN A 142 -24.86 22.01 30.28
C ASN A 142 -23.90 23.07 29.74
N PHE A 143 -23.95 23.40 28.44
CA PHE A 143 -22.92 24.19 27.77
C PHE A 143 -23.41 25.53 27.18
N ALA A 144 -24.67 25.90 27.39
CA ALA A 144 -25.19 27.17 26.89
C ALA A 144 -24.39 28.39 27.41
N GLN A 145 -23.95 28.34 28.64
CA GLN A 145 -23.19 29.42 29.28
C GLN A 145 -21.79 29.54 28.67
N ARG A 146 -21.11 28.41 28.42
CA ARG A 146 -19.80 28.41 27.74
C ARG A 146 -19.89 28.97 26.31
N LYS A 147 -20.96 28.65 25.57
CA LYS A 147 -21.23 29.26 24.26
C LYS A 147 -21.37 30.78 24.34
N GLN A 148 -22.07 31.30 25.37
CA GLN A 148 -22.20 32.75 25.60
C GLN A 148 -20.85 33.35 25.99
N THR A 149 -20.04 32.69 26.82
CA THR A 149 -18.71 33.15 27.19
C THR A 149 -17.79 33.23 25.97
N ARG A 150 -17.83 32.25 25.05
CA ARG A 150 -17.11 32.31 23.77
C ARG A 150 -17.57 33.47 22.90
N ALA A 151 -18.88 33.70 22.82
CA ALA A 151 -19.43 34.87 22.10
C ALA A 151 -18.97 36.19 22.67
N LEU A 152 -18.94 36.31 24.01
CA LEU A 152 -18.42 37.49 24.69
C LEU A 152 -16.93 37.69 24.43
N ALA A 153 -16.12 36.62 24.53
CA ALA A 153 -14.69 36.67 24.25
C ALA A 153 -14.42 37.15 22.82
N ARG A 154 -15.12 36.60 21.82
CA ARG A 154 -15.02 37.05 20.42
C ARG A 154 -15.42 38.52 20.29
N GLY A 155 -16.55 38.91 20.86
CA GLY A 155 -17.01 40.28 20.86
C GLY A 155 -15.99 41.24 21.48
N LEU A 156 -15.41 40.86 22.63
CA LEU A 156 -14.37 41.63 23.32
C LEU A 156 -13.13 41.79 22.42
N VAL A 157 -12.62 40.68 21.86
CA VAL A 157 -11.43 40.71 21.01
C VAL A 157 -11.62 41.53 19.74
N HIS A 158 -12.79 41.45 19.10
CA HIS A 158 -13.08 42.23 17.90
C HIS A 158 -13.31 43.73 18.20
N THR A 159 -13.87 44.06 19.36
CA THR A 159 -14.16 45.43 19.71
C THR A 159 -12.99 46.17 20.34
N LEU A 160 -12.11 45.44 21.01
CA LEU A 160 -10.92 45.99 21.65
C LEU A 160 -9.76 46.11 20.62
N THR A 161 -9.99 46.79 19.51
CA THR A 161 -8.89 47.22 18.63
C THR A 161 -8.29 48.50 19.20
N THR A 162 -7.00 48.72 19.00
CA THR A 162 -6.27 49.91 19.43
C THR A 162 -7.00 51.22 19.06
N GLN A 163 -7.59 51.26 17.87
CA GLN A 163 -8.36 52.44 17.40
C GLN A 163 -9.71 52.60 18.11
N ALA A 164 -10.43 51.51 18.40
CA ALA A 164 -11.73 51.57 19.06
C ALA A 164 -11.59 52.02 20.52
N VAL A 165 -10.51 51.60 21.19
CA VAL A 165 -10.17 52.01 22.56
C VAL A 165 -9.83 53.50 22.62
N TYR A 166 -8.96 54.02 21.74
CA TYR A 166 -8.63 55.45 21.68
C TYR A 166 -9.82 56.35 21.35
N ARG A 167 -10.85 55.83 20.66
CA ARG A 167 -12.06 56.57 20.30
C ARG A 167 -13.17 56.46 21.34
N ASN A 168 -12.93 55.82 22.50
CA ASN A 168 -13.94 55.60 23.55
C ASN A 168 -15.24 54.94 23.02
N MET A 169 -15.14 54.12 21.99
CA MET A 169 -16.31 53.48 21.39
C MET A 169 -16.80 52.26 22.18
N VAL A 170 -16.01 51.76 23.12
CA VAL A 170 -16.34 50.59 23.94
C VAL A 170 -16.85 51.02 25.30
N ASN A 171 -18.08 50.62 25.66
CA ASN A 171 -18.59 50.86 27.01
C ASN A 171 -17.95 49.86 28.00
N THR A 172 -16.89 50.31 28.66
CA THR A 172 -16.09 49.50 29.59
C THR A 172 -16.92 48.98 30.79
N ALA A 173 -17.95 49.71 31.24
CA ALA A 173 -18.82 49.27 32.34
C ALA A 173 -19.69 48.07 31.92
N THR A 174 -20.20 48.07 30.68
CA THR A 174 -20.99 46.94 30.15
C THR A 174 -20.11 45.72 29.96
N VAL A 175 -18.90 45.87 29.40
CA VAL A 175 -17.93 44.75 29.23
C VAL A 175 -17.61 44.14 30.58
N ARG A 176 -17.37 44.96 31.61
CA ARG A 176 -17.13 44.50 32.98
C ARG A 176 -18.30 43.68 33.52
N ALA A 177 -19.50 44.24 33.52
CA ALA A 177 -20.67 43.57 34.05
C ALA A 177 -20.92 42.21 33.37
N CYS A 178 -20.80 42.16 32.04
CA CYS A 178 -20.91 40.89 31.30
C CYS A 178 -19.81 39.91 31.64
N SER A 179 -18.54 40.35 31.80
CA SER A 179 -17.42 39.45 32.12
C SER A 179 -17.51 38.92 33.55
N GLU A 180 -17.92 39.76 34.52
CA GLU A 180 -18.15 39.33 35.91
C GLU A 180 -19.33 38.34 35.99
N GLU A 181 -20.42 38.58 35.26
CA GLU A 181 -21.55 37.67 35.18
C GLU A 181 -21.15 36.30 34.63
N ARG A 182 -20.32 36.28 33.57
CA ARG A 182 -19.85 35.01 33.00
C ARG A 182 -18.98 34.20 33.98
N LEU A 183 -18.09 34.88 34.72
CA LEU A 183 -17.29 34.23 35.76
C LEU A 183 -18.16 33.63 36.88
N LEU A 184 -19.24 34.29 37.26
CA LEU A 184 -20.17 33.78 38.28
C LEU A 184 -20.98 32.56 37.77
N LEU A 185 -21.34 32.56 36.49
CA LEU A 185 -22.13 31.48 35.89
C LEU A 185 -21.28 30.24 35.50
N GLU A 186 -20.02 30.46 35.14
CA GLU A 186 -19.08 29.40 34.70
C GLU A 186 -17.70 29.56 35.37
N PRO A 187 -17.59 29.39 36.69
CA PRO A 187 -16.35 29.64 37.42
C PRO A 187 -15.24 28.63 37.10
N THR A 188 -15.57 27.46 36.55
CA THR A 188 -14.66 26.40 36.20
C THR A 188 -14.18 26.43 34.75
N TYR A 189 -14.71 27.37 33.94
CA TYR A 189 -14.32 27.48 32.54
C TYR A 189 -13.26 28.59 32.38
N TRP A 190 -12.05 28.22 31.99
CA TRP A 190 -10.85 29.05 31.94
C TRP A 190 -11.04 30.37 31.15
N LEU A 191 -11.86 30.37 30.11
CA LEU A 191 -12.09 31.56 29.27
C LEU A 191 -12.86 32.68 29.99
N ALA A 192 -13.70 32.35 30.97
CA ALA A 192 -14.45 33.35 31.74
C ALA A 192 -13.52 34.26 32.56
N PRO A 193 -12.61 33.74 33.41
CA PRO A 193 -11.65 34.60 34.10
C PRO A 193 -10.62 35.23 33.15
N ALA A 194 -10.24 34.56 32.04
CA ALA A 194 -9.34 35.16 31.06
C ALA A 194 -9.93 36.38 30.37
N THR A 195 -11.21 36.36 30.00
CA THR A 195 -11.92 37.55 29.45
C THR A 195 -12.06 38.65 30.47
N LEU A 196 -12.33 38.32 31.74
CA LEU A 196 -12.39 39.31 32.83
C LEU A 196 -11.01 39.95 33.04
N ALA A 197 -9.93 39.22 32.99
CA ALA A 197 -8.57 39.73 33.10
C ALA A 197 -8.25 40.76 32.02
N VAL A 198 -8.60 40.48 30.77
CA VAL A 198 -8.46 41.44 29.67
C VAL A 198 -9.30 42.67 29.89
N ALA A 199 -10.58 42.51 30.27
CA ALA A 199 -11.49 43.63 30.53
C ALA A 199 -11.03 44.50 31.70
N ALA A 200 -10.50 43.93 32.77
CA ALA A 200 -9.96 44.65 33.93
C ALA A 200 -8.66 45.39 33.58
N ASN A 201 -7.76 44.77 32.82
CA ASN A 201 -6.54 45.45 32.37
C ASN A 201 -6.83 46.69 31.51
N PHE A 202 -7.90 46.64 30.70
CA PHE A 202 -8.37 47.82 29.94
C PHE A 202 -8.81 49.00 30.78
N ARG A 203 -9.15 48.75 32.03
CA ARG A 203 -9.65 49.77 32.94
C ARG A 203 -8.62 50.19 33.98
N ASP A 204 -7.36 49.76 33.79
CA ASP A 204 -6.26 49.96 34.73
C ASP A 204 -6.55 49.37 36.13
N GLU A 205 -7.45 48.39 36.25
CA GLU A 205 -7.74 47.66 37.49
C GLU A 205 -6.75 46.48 37.67
N ALA A 206 -5.49 46.82 37.93
CA ALA A 206 -4.40 45.86 37.93
C ALA A 206 -4.62 44.69 38.91
N GLU A 207 -5.11 44.95 40.10
CA GLU A 207 -5.35 43.91 41.12
C GLU A 207 -6.46 42.93 40.71
N GLN A 208 -7.52 43.41 40.06
CA GLN A 208 -8.57 42.54 39.54
C GLN A 208 -8.07 41.75 38.33
N ALA A 209 -7.29 42.35 37.44
CA ALA A 209 -6.69 41.69 36.29
C ALA A 209 -5.77 40.56 36.74
N GLU A 210 -4.88 40.81 37.73
CA GLU A 210 -3.95 39.80 38.24
C GLU A 210 -4.68 38.62 38.90
N ARG A 211 -5.71 38.88 39.71
CA ARG A 211 -6.55 37.83 40.31
C ARG A 211 -7.26 36.99 39.26
N ALA A 212 -7.83 37.64 38.25
CA ALA A 212 -8.51 36.95 37.17
C ALA A 212 -7.53 36.13 36.29
N GLN A 213 -6.34 36.68 35.98
CA GLN A 213 -5.26 35.95 35.29
C GLN A 213 -4.83 34.70 36.06
N SER A 214 -4.55 34.87 37.38
CA SER A 214 -4.15 33.74 38.22
C SER A 214 -5.22 32.65 38.27
N HIS A 215 -6.51 33.04 38.30
CA HIS A 215 -7.60 32.08 38.26
C HIS A 215 -7.68 31.33 36.89
N ALA A 216 -7.53 32.07 35.78
CA ALA A 216 -7.49 31.44 34.45
C ALA A 216 -6.33 30.44 34.32
N LEU A 217 -5.14 30.81 34.80
CA LEU A 217 -3.95 29.94 34.78
C LEU A 217 -4.10 28.66 35.63
N ILE A 218 -4.82 28.73 36.75
CA ILE A 218 -5.10 27.55 37.58
C ILE A 218 -6.03 26.59 36.85
N LEU A 219 -6.97 27.10 36.05
CA LEU A 219 -7.94 26.26 35.33
C LEU A 219 -7.33 25.63 34.08
N ASP A 220 -6.63 26.39 33.25
CA ASP A 220 -5.89 25.91 32.10
C ASP A 220 -4.76 26.89 31.74
N ALA A 221 -3.55 26.56 32.17
CA ALA A 221 -2.39 27.45 32.00
C ALA A 221 -2.03 27.63 30.52
N ALA A 222 -2.06 26.55 29.72
CA ALA A 222 -1.67 26.60 28.31
C ALA A 222 -2.63 27.49 27.50
N LYS A 223 -3.94 27.25 27.60
CA LYS A 223 -4.95 28.05 26.90
C LYS A 223 -5.01 29.50 27.37
N ALA A 224 -4.88 29.73 28.68
CA ALA A 224 -4.88 31.07 29.24
C ALA A 224 -3.67 31.90 28.78
N ASN A 225 -2.46 31.33 28.83
CA ASN A 225 -1.23 31.97 28.32
C ASN A 225 -1.36 32.34 26.86
N LEU A 226 -1.82 31.39 26.03
CA LEU A 226 -1.99 31.61 24.60
C LEU A 226 -3.04 32.70 24.33
N PHE A 227 -4.20 32.63 24.98
CA PHE A 227 -5.26 33.64 24.85
C PHE A 227 -4.79 35.07 25.20
N LEU A 228 -4.07 35.21 26.31
CA LEU A 228 -3.52 36.48 26.73
C LEU A 228 -2.46 36.99 25.74
N SER A 229 -1.54 36.13 25.29
CA SER A 229 -0.53 36.50 24.30
C SER A 229 -1.15 37.02 23.01
N LEU A 230 -2.08 36.25 22.42
CA LEU A 230 -2.73 36.61 21.16
C LEU A 230 -3.58 37.90 21.32
N THR A 231 -4.24 38.07 22.47
CA THR A 231 -5.05 39.24 22.73
C THR A 231 -4.19 40.48 22.90
N TYR A 232 -3.08 40.43 23.67
CA TYR A 232 -2.18 41.58 23.83
C TYR A 232 -1.46 41.95 22.54
N SER A 233 -1.09 40.97 21.70
CA SER A 233 -0.57 41.24 20.34
C SER A 233 -1.58 42.05 19.52
N ARG A 234 -2.87 41.66 19.53
CA ARG A 234 -3.91 42.38 18.81
C ARG A 234 -4.12 43.80 19.34
N LEU A 235 -3.85 44.04 20.62
CA LEU A 235 -3.88 45.33 21.25
C LEU A 235 -2.64 46.18 20.99
N GLY A 236 -1.62 45.63 20.35
CA GLY A 236 -0.36 46.31 20.07
C GLY A 236 0.63 46.34 21.25
N ASP A 237 0.38 45.59 22.32
CA ASP A 237 1.31 45.43 23.45
C ASP A 237 2.20 44.20 23.21
N GLU A 238 3.20 44.38 22.35
CA GLU A 238 4.11 43.31 21.94
C GLU A 238 4.92 42.75 23.12
N ALA A 239 5.28 43.58 24.09
CA ALA A 239 6.06 43.14 25.24
C ALA A 239 5.28 42.16 26.13
N LYS A 240 4.01 42.48 26.42
CA LYS A 240 3.12 41.54 27.14
C LYS A 240 2.81 40.31 26.30
N ALA A 241 2.57 40.46 25.00
CA ALA A 241 2.35 39.35 24.09
C ALA A 241 3.52 38.39 24.11
N GLY A 242 4.75 38.90 24.02
CA GLY A 242 6.00 38.13 24.10
C GLY A 242 6.16 37.38 25.43
N ALA A 243 5.90 38.05 26.55
CA ALA A 243 6.00 37.41 27.86
C ALA A 243 5.00 36.25 28.05
N TRP A 244 3.76 36.42 27.58
CA TRP A 244 2.76 35.36 27.68
C TRP A 244 2.99 34.19 26.70
N ILE A 245 3.52 34.46 25.51
CA ILE A 245 3.86 33.36 24.57
C ILE A 245 5.03 32.53 25.08
N ASP A 246 6.01 33.12 25.76
CA ASP A 246 7.11 32.39 26.40
C ASP A 246 6.58 31.40 27.43
N LEU A 247 5.69 31.86 28.34
CA LEU A 247 5.03 30.97 29.30
C LEU A 247 4.20 29.86 28.65
N TYR A 248 3.51 30.19 27.56
CA TYR A 248 2.81 29.17 26.78
C TYR A 248 3.76 28.10 26.23
N LEU A 249 4.82 28.51 25.56
CA LEU A 249 5.79 27.59 24.99
C LEU A 249 6.46 26.71 26.06
N GLN A 250 6.76 27.28 27.23
CA GLN A 250 7.32 26.51 28.37
C GLN A 250 6.33 25.50 28.95
N SER A 251 5.02 25.70 28.77
CA SER A 251 3.98 24.79 29.26
C SER A 251 3.69 23.61 28.31
N LEU A 252 4.22 23.65 27.08
CA LEU A 252 3.98 22.60 26.08
C LEU A 252 4.90 21.41 26.27
N ASP A 253 4.37 20.21 25.98
CA ASP A 253 5.16 19.01 25.81
C ASP A 253 5.61 18.89 24.35
N PRO A 254 6.91 18.90 24.04
CA PRO A 254 7.42 18.80 22.68
C PRO A 254 7.08 17.46 21.97
N ASP A 255 6.71 16.42 22.75
CA ASP A 255 6.34 15.12 22.20
C ASP A 255 4.84 14.97 21.92
N GLU A 256 4.02 15.93 22.43
CA GLU A 256 2.55 15.91 22.30
C GLU A 256 1.98 17.23 21.77
N LEU A 257 2.49 17.72 20.64
CA LEU A 257 2.00 18.96 20.03
C LEU A 257 0.77 18.73 19.16
N GLY A 258 -0.25 19.60 19.32
CA GLY A 258 -1.42 19.61 18.45
C GLY A 258 -1.20 20.47 17.20
N GLN A 259 -2.08 20.33 16.22
CA GLN A 259 -2.07 21.17 15.01
C GLN A 259 -2.28 22.67 15.28
N ASP A 260 -2.93 23.01 16.40
CA ASP A 260 -3.09 24.41 16.82
C ASP A 260 -1.74 25.09 17.02
N PHE A 261 -0.70 24.35 17.44
CA PHE A 261 0.66 24.86 17.56
C PHE A 261 1.21 25.39 16.23
N LEU A 262 0.86 24.77 15.10
CA LEU A 262 1.32 25.23 13.78
C LEU A 262 0.82 26.62 13.42
N VAL A 263 -0.43 26.93 13.79
CA VAL A 263 -1.02 28.25 13.56
C VAL A 263 -0.34 29.30 14.44
N VAL A 264 -0.05 28.93 15.69
CA VAL A 264 0.71 29.79 16.62
C VAL A 264 2.13 30.00 16.11
N LEU A 265 2.79 28.94 15.61
CA LEU A 265 4.11 29.02 15.01
C LEU A 265 4.13 29.97 13.80
N ASP A 266 3.08 29.94 12.98
CA ASP A 266 2.95 30.83 11.82
C ASP A 266 2.79 32.30 12.25
N ALA A 267 2.01 32.57 13.31
CA ALA A 267 1.85 33.90 13.89
C ALA A 267 3.17 34.44 14.49
N ILE A 268 3.91 33.59 15.21
CA ILE A 268 5.23 33.93 15.77
C ILE A 268 6.24 34.23 14.65
N ALA A 269 6.34 33.34 13.67
CA ALA A 269 7.29 33.43 12.58
C ALA A 269 7.02 34.64 11.66
N SER A 270 5.74 35.01 11.49
CA SER A 270 5.31 36.20 10.77
C SER A 270 5.49 37.50 11.56
N ARG A 271 6.05 37.43 12.78
CA ARG A 271 6.28 38.56 13.71
C ARG A 271 5.01 39.28 14.13
N GLU A 272 3.86 38.66 14.00
CA GLU A 272 2.59 39.24 14.44
C GLU A 272 2.51 39.39 15.98
N LEU A 273 3.32 38.60 16.72
CA LEU A 273 3.46 38.64 18.17
C LEU A 273 4.66 39.51 18.66
N GLY A 274 5.36 40.16 17.74
CA GLY A 274 6.55 40.96 18.01
C GLY A 274 7.87 40.22 17.90
N GLU A 275 8.99 40.95 17.88
CA GLU A 275 10.34 40.39 17.75
C GLU A 275 10.75 39.55 18.97
N GLU A 276 10.34 39.96 20.16
CA GLU A 276 10.67 39.23 21.39
C GLU A 276 10.06 37.84 21.41
N ALA A 277 8.81 37.71 20.95
CA ALA A 277 8.13 36.41 20.82
C ALA A 277 8.88 35.45 19.91
N LEU A 278 9.43 35.95 18.79
CA LEU A 278 10.25 35.16 17.89
C LEU A 278 11.55 34.71 18.57
N GLY A 279 12.17 35.59 19.37
CA GLY A 279 13.36 35.26 20.16
C GLY A 279 13.09 34.14 21.18
N TYR A 280 12.04 34.26 21.97
CA TYR A 280 11.61 33.25 22.96
C TYR A 280 11.31 31.91 22.28
N ALA A 281 10.55 31.92 21.18
CA ALA A 281 10.23 30.69 20.48
C ALA A 281 11.48 29.98 19.92
N ARG A 282 12.42 30.71 19.36
CA ARG A 282 13.69 30.13 18.93
C ARG A 282 14.47 29.49 20.07
N GLN A 283 14.54 30.19 21.21
CA GLN A 283 15.24 29.71 22.39
C GLN A 283 14.59 28.45 22.97
N THR A 284 13.26 28.44 23.12
CA THR A 284 12.52 27.30 23.65
C THR A 284 12.59 26.10 22.72
N MET A 285 12.40 26.29 21.42
CA MET A 285 12.52 25.22 20.43
C MET A 285 13.95 24.65 20.35
N ALA A 286 14.97 25.49 20.53
CA ALA A 286 16.34 25.01 20.63
C ALA A 286 16.57 24.17 21.90
N GLY A 287 15.92 24.53 23.03
CA GLY A 287 15.93 23.75 24.26
C GLY A 287 15.17 22.42 24.20
N TRP A 288 14.12 22.36 23.37
CA TRP A 288 13.36 21.14 23.12
C TRP A 288 14.07 20.15 22.21
N ASN A 289 15.17 20.56 21.56
CA ASN A 289 15.98 19.68 20.75
C ASN A 289 17.01 18.96 21.65
N PRO A 290 16.63 17.83 22.29
CA PRO A 290 17.59 17.10 23.11
C PRO A 290 18.68 16.60 22.19
N ASP A 291 19.90 16.82 22.58
CA ASP A 291 21.16 16.40 21.94
C ASP A 291 21.01 15.58 20.66
N SER A 292 21.56 16.07 19.57
CA SER A 292 21.66 15.40 18.27
C SER A 292 22.26 13.97 18.34
N SER A 293 22.62 13.49 19.49
CA SER A 293 23.06 12.13 19.81
C SER A 293 21.93 11.11 19.97
N GLY A 294 20.69 11.53 20.18
CA GLY A 294 19.54 10.64 20.39
C GLY A 294 18.98 9.98 19.12
N TYR A 295 19.38 10.40 17.93
CA TYR A 295 19.05 9.69 16.69
C TYR A 295 19.91 8.41 16.58
N SER A 296 19.61 7.42 17.41
CA SER A 296 20.21 6.10 17.36
C SER A 296 19.91 5.43 16.01
N LEU A 297 20.96 4.88 15.41
CA LEU A 297 20.87 4.02 14.21
C LEU A 297 20.24 2.65 14.50
N ASP A 298 19.84 2.39 15.74
CA ASP A 298 19.28 1.11 16.14
C ASP A 298 17.83 0.97 15.66
N THR A 299 17.71 0.40 14.47
CA THR A 299 16.46 -0.07 13.83
C THR A 299 15.77 -1.21 14.60
N HIS A 300 16.16 -1.51 15.84
CA HIS A 300 15.69 -2.73 16.53
C HIS A 300 14.95 -2.55 17.86
N LYS A 301 14.65 -1.33 18.30
CA LYS A 301 13.80 -1.16 19.49
C LYS A 301 12.95 0.10 19.39
N THR A 302 11.81 0.00 18.78
CA THR A 302 10.60 0.66 19.30
C THR A 302 9.37 0.05 18.64
N SER A 303 8.62 -0.62 19.46
CA SER A 303 7.23 -0.92 19.20
C SER A 303 6.47 0.40 19.23
N ASN A 304 6.09 0.92 18.11
CA ASN A 304 4.82 1.61 17.84
C ASN A 304 4.85 2.01 16.36
N ALA A 305 3.99 1.40 15.59
CA ALA A 305 4.00 1.36 14.13
C ALA A 305 3.55 2.66 13.44
N HIS A 306 3.91 3.84 13.96
CA HIS A 306 3.58 5.13 13.34
C HIS A 306 4.78 6.08 13.18
N ASP A 307 5.97 5.71 13.63
CA ASP A 307 7.20 6.53 13.50
C ASP A 307 7.97 6.27 12.18
N GLY A 308 7.28 6.04 11.08
CA GLY A 308 7.89 5.75 9.77
C GLY A 308 8.64 6.90 9.11
N THR A 309 8.64 8.11 9.67
CA THR A 309 9.20 9.30 9.04
C THR A 309 10.29 9.97 9.86
N SER A 310 11.40 9.27 10.06
CA SER A 310 12.58 9.96 10.59
C SER A 310 13.18 10.88 9.51
N LEU A 311 13.72 12.03 9.91
CA LEU A 311 14.43 12.97 9.05
C LEU A 311 15.40 12.26 8.07
N LYS A 312 16.05 11.19 8.52
CA LYS A 312 16.92 10.35 7.69
C LYS A 312 16.17 9.69 6.53
N SER A 313 14.96 9.16 6.78
CA SER A 313 14.17 8.55 5.71
C SER A 313 13.71 9.58 4.68
N ARG A 314 13.41 10.80 5.12
CA ARG A 314 13.08 11.93 4.23
C ARG A 314 14.27 12.35 3.38
N MET A 315 15.44 12.53 3.98
CA MET A 315 16.66 12.82 3.21
C MET A 315 16.99 11.66 2.25
N LEU A 316 16.84 10.41 2.66
CA LEU A 316 17.02 9.25 1.80
C LEU A 316 15.97 9.17 0.68
N SER A 317 14.77 9.68 0.87
CA SER A 317 13.77 9.75 -0.22
C SER A 317 14.19 10.73 -1.33
N LEU A 318 14.97 11.75 -1.01
CA LEU A 318 15.54 12.69 -1.97
C LEU A 318 16.73 12.12 -2.75
N ARG A 319 17.33 11.00 -2.29
CA ARG A 319 18.51 10.41 -2.92
C ARG A 319 18.33 10.22 -4.42
N ARG A 320 19.37 10.49 -5.15
CA ARG A 320 19.40 10.19 -6.57
C ARG A 320 19.49 8.68 -6.77
N ARG A 321 18.57 8.11 -7.54
CA ARG A 321 18.61 6.68 -7.89
C ARG A 321 19.41 6.48 -9.18
N ILE A 322 20.24 5.44 -9.21
CA ILE A 322 20.95 5.06 -10.41
C ILE A 322 19.93 4.59 -11.46
N SER A 323 19.98 5.20 -12.65
CA SER A 323 19.21 4.68 -13.78
C SER A 323 19.78 3.32 -14.19
N GLU A 324 18.94 2.30 -14.28
CA GLU A 324 19.34 0.94 -14.71
C GLU A 324 20.08 0.92 -16.04
N LYS A 325 19.87 1.93 -16.88
CA LYS A 325 20.49 2.04 -18.22
C LYS A 325 21.84 2.74 -18.23
N ARG A 326 22.25 3.44 -17.16
CA ARG A 326 23.44 4.29 -17.18
C ARG A 326 24.74 3.52 -16.98
N HIS A 327 24.75 2.46 -16.17
CA HIS A 327 25.95 1.72 -15.78
C HIS A 327 25.78 0.20 -15.98
N THR A 328 25.23 -0.22 -17.11
CA THR A 328 24.91 -1.63 -17.40
C THR A 328 26.16 -2.50 -17.46
N ASP A 329 27.19 -2.05 -18.21
CA ASP A 329 28.41 -2.82 -18.38
C ASP A 329 29.21 -2.90 -17.07
N LEU A 330 29.24 -1.82 -16.28
CA LEU A 330 29.87 -1.79 -14.95
C LEU A 330 29.15 -2.74 -13.99
N ARG A 331 27.83 -2.74 -13.98
CA ARG A 331 27.01 -3.64 -13.15
C ARG A 331 27.29 -5.10 -13.46
N GLU A 332 27.31 -5.46 -14.74
CA GLU A 332 27.57 -6.84 -15.18
C GLU A 332 28.98 -7.31 -14.82
N THR A 333 29.98 -6.44 -14.97
CA THR A 333 31.38 -6.75 -14.71
C THR A 333 31.74 -6.77 -13.23
N CYS A 334 31.12 -5.94 -12.38
CA CYS A 334 31.32 -5.93 -10.92
C CYS A 334 30.61 -7.09 -10.18
N GLY A 335 29.55 -7.66 -10.75
CA GLY A 335 28.81 -8.78 -10.16
C GLY A 335 28.34 -8.49 -8.73
N ASN A 336 28.75 -9.32 -7.78
CA ASN A 336 28.27 -9.25 -6.37
C ASN A 336 28.68 -7.97 -5.64
N GLN A 337 29.64 -7.20 -6.15
CA GLN A 337 30.07 -5.93 -5.52
C GLN A 337 29.10 -4.79 -5.85
N TRP A 338 28.27 -4.93 -6.88
CA TRP A 338 27.42 -3.86 -7.39
C TRP A 338 26.43 -3.31 -6.35
N GLU A 339 25.76 -4.18 -5.58
CA GLU A 339 24.77 -3.72 -4.58
C GLU A 339 25.39 -2.80 -3.53
N ALA A 340 26.57 -3.16 -3.03
CA ALA A 340 27.28 -2.34 -2.03
C ALA A 340 27.73 -1.00 -2.64
N LEU A 341 28.22 -1.01 -3.88
CA LEU A 341 28.63 0.18 -4.63
C LEU A 341 27.43 1.11 -4.87
N GLN A 342 26.31 0.54 -5.28
CA GLN A 342 25.07 1.29 -5.52
C GLN A 342 24.61 2.02 -4.27
N VAL A 343 24.51 1.32 -3.14
CA VAL A 343 24.09 1.90 -1.84
C VAL A 343 25.05 3.02 -1.43
N GLY A 344 26.36 2.81 -1.54
CA GLY A 344 27.35 3.81 -1.21
C GLY A 344 27.26 5.07 -2.07
N TRP A 345 27.04 4.92 -3.38
CA TRP A 345 26.85 6.03 -4.31
C TRP A 345 25.53 6.80 -4.03
N GLU A 346 24.43 6.07 -3.77
CA GLU A 346 23.16 6.69 -3.41
C GLU A 346 23.29 7.53 -2.12
N LEU A 347 24.02 7.04 -1.12
CA LEU A 347 24.30 7.78 0.12
C LEU A 347 25.18 9.01 -0.11
N ALA A 348 26.18 8.92 -1.02
CA ALA A 348 27.02 10.05 -1.37
C ALA A 348 26.22 11.21 -1.97
N THR A 349 25.20 10.91 -2.76
CA THR A 349 24.40 11.92 -3.47
C THR A 349 23.36 12.63 -2.60
N VAL A 350 23.01 12.08 -1.42
CA VAL A 350 21.96 12.62 -0.52
C VAL A 350 22.19 14.09 -0.18
N SER A 351 23.41 14.47 0.19
CA SER A 351 23.73 15.85 0.59
C SER A 351 23.51 16.86 -0.55
N GLY A 352 23.86 16.47 -1.77
CA GLY A 352 23.66 17.31 -2.96
C GLY A 352 22.18 17.49 -3.33
N GLU A 353 21.43 16.41 -3.32
CA GLU A 353 19.99 16.45 -3.62
C GLU A 353 19.20 17.18 -2.53
N THR A 354 19.58 17.01 -1.26
CA THR A 354 19.01 17.78 -0.15
C THR A 354 19.27 19.27 -0.33
N LEU A 355 20.51 19.67 -0.68
CA LEU A 355 20.84 21.07 -0.95
C LEU A 355 20.03 21.62 -2.12
N ALA A 356 19.90 20.86 -3.22
CA ALA A 356 19.11 21.26 -4.38
C ALA A 356 17.62 21.44 -4.02
N TYR A 357 17.08 20.56 -3.20
CA TYR A 357 15.73 20.67 -2.67
C TYR A 357 15.55 21.92 -1.81
N LEU A 358 16.43 22.12 -0.82
CA LEU A 358 16.35 23.27 0.10
C LEU A 358 16.50 24.61 -0.63
N ARG A 359 17.41 24.73 -1.58
CA ARG A 359 17.54 25.95 -2.40
C ARG A 359 16.30 26.26 -3.23
N ARG A 360 15.61 25.23 -3.70
CA ARG A 360 14.34 25.41 -4.43
C ARG A 360 13.22 25.86 -3.50
N MET A 361 13.15 25.30 -2.27
CA MET A 361 12.12 25.62 -1.30
C MET A 361 12.37 26.95 -0.58
N PHE A 362 13.64 27.32 -0.39
CA PHE A 362 14.08 28.53 0.32
C PHE A 362 15.03 29.37 -0.56
N PRO A 363 14.51 30.02 -1.62
CA PRO A 363 15.34 30.84 -2.49
C PRO A 363 15.93 32.03 -1.72
N ASP A 364 17.22 32.36 -2.01
CA ASP A 364 18.03 33.37 -1.34
C ASP A 364 17.58 34.85 -1.58
N GLY A 365 16.38 35.10 -1.93
CA GLY A 365 15.87 36.44 -2.23
C GLY A 365 14.59 36.84 -1.53
N ALA A 366 14.01 35.95 -0.74
CA ALA A 366 12.75 36.26 -0.06
C ALA A 366 12.88 37.02 1.28
N GLU A 367 14.01 37.75 1.49
CA GLU A 367 14.21 38.61 2.66
C GLU A 367 13.36 39.89 2.65
N GLY A 368 12.69 40.19 1.56
CA GLY A 368 12.07 41.50 1.37
C GLY A 368 10.58 41.57 1.66
N ILE A 369 9.91 40.45 1.98
CA ILE A 369 8.52 40.48 2.39
C ILE A 369 8.45 39.93 3.81
N ALA A 370 9.07 40.66 4.74
CA ALA A 370 8.42 40.85 6.02
C ALA A 370 7.12 41.63 5.68
N SER A 371 6.10 40.92 5.22
CA SER A 371 4.76 41.45 5.33
C SER A 371 4.64 41.75 6.81
N VAL A 372 4.64 43.02 7.17
CA VAL A 372 4.13 43.45 8.47
C VAL A 372 2.87 42.64 8.64
N GLY A 373 2.88 41.72 9.59
CA GLY A 373 1.89 40.68 9.70
C GLY A 373 0.51 41.37 9.67
N THR A 374 -0.35 40.91 8.78
CA THR A 374 -1.68 41.53 8.64
C THR A 374 -2.53 41.21 9.85
N GLY A 375 -1.99 40.60 10.91
CA GLY A 375 -2.71 40.13 12.10
C GLY A 375 -3.63 38.95 11.83
N ARG A 376 -3.58 38.37 10.63
CA ARG A 376 -4.49 37.28 10.21
C ARG A 376 -4.23 35.99 10.94
N HIS A 377 -2.96 35.66 11.21
CA HIS A 377 -2.60 34.43 11.91
C HIS A 377 -3.00 34.51 13.37
N VAL A 378 -2.74 35.66 14.02
CA VAL A 378 -3.17 35.93 15.38
C VAL A 378 -4.69 35.84 15.49
N GLU A 379 -5.44 36.48 14.56
CA GLU A 379 -6.90 36.42 14.54
C GLU A 379 -7.42 34.99 14.37
N SER A 380 -6.87 34.24 13.40
CA SER A 380 -7.23 32.83 13.17
C SER A 380 -6.89 31.92 14.34
N ALA A 381 -5.72 32.11 14.98
CA ALA A 381 -5.33 31.36 16.16
C ALA A 381 -6.27 31.65 17.35
N LEU A 382 -6.61 32.92 17.55
CA LEU A 382 -7.48 33.34 18.62
C LEU A 382 -8.92 32.83 18.44
N GLU A 383 -9.47 32.90 17.23
CA GLU A 383 -10.78 32.33 16.93
C GLU A 383 -10.82 30.82 17.17
N ARG A 384 -9.81 30.09 16.70
CA ARG A 384 -9.70 28.64 16.96
C ARG A 384 -9.63 28.31 18.43
N LEU A 385 -8.82 29.05 19.19
CA LEU A 385 -8.67 28.85 20.62
C LEU A 385 -10.00 29.12 21.38
N ILE A 386 -10.71 30.18 21.02
CA ILE A 386 -12.02 30.51 21.62
C ILE A 386 -13.07 29.46 21.27
N ASP A 387 -13.04 28.92 20.05
CA ASP A 387 -14.00 27.92 19.57
C ASP A 387 -13.66 26.50 19.97
N GLN A 388 -12.46 26.25 20.51
CA GLN A 388 -12.04 24.95 20.97
C GLN A 388 -12.99 24.44 22.06
N LEU A 389 -13.49 23.23 21.86
CA LEU A 389 -14.35 22.56 22.81
C LEU A 389 -13.51 22.00 23.96
N GLU A 390 -14.04 22.07 25.17
CA GLU A 390 -13.46 21.36 26.31
C GLU A 390 -13.66 19.84 26.15
N PRO A 391 -12.86 18.98 26.81
CA PRO A 391 -12.94 17.53 26.64
C PRO A 391 -14.35 16.96 26.84
N ASP A 392 -15.10 17.46 27.85
CA ASP A 392 -16.48 17.07 28.13
C ASP A 392 -17.46 17.47 27.03
N GLU A 393 -17.25 18.66 26.44
CA GLU A 393 -18.01 19.15 25.29
C GLU A 393 -17.64 18.32 24.02
N ALA A 394 -16.36 18.08 23.79
CA ALA A 394 -15.87 17.33 22.63
C ALA A 394 -16.44 15.91 22.61
N ASP A 395 -16.43 15.22 23.75
CA ASP A 395 -16.99 13.86 23.89
C ASP A 395 -18.49 13.81 23.57
N MET A 396 -19.24 14.78 24.06
CA MET A 396 -20.67 14.84 23.78
C MET A 396 -20.94 15.20 22.31
N ARG A 397 -20.19 16.12 21.75
CA ARG A 397 -20.30 16.51 20.34
C ARG A 397 -19.95 15.37 19.40
N GLU A 398 -18.97 14.56 19.77
CA GLU A 398 -18.57 13.38 19.02
C GLU A 398 -19.69 12.33 18.98
N LYS A 399 -20.32 12.06 20.13
CA LYS A 399 -21.51 11.19 20.19
C LYS A 399 -22.65 11.71 19.32
N MET A 400 -22.90 13.03 19.36
CA MET A 400 -23.91 13.65 18.51
C MET A 400 -23.58 13.51 17.02
N ARG A 401 -22.34 13.77 16.61
CA ARG A 401 -21.88 13.59 15.21
C ARG A 401 -22.05 12.15 14.73
N ARG A 402 -21.72 11.17 15.57
CA ARG A 402 -21.95 9.77 15.22
C ARG A 402 -23.42 9.47 14.96
N LEU A 403 -24.32 9.97 15.79
CA LEU A 403 -25.77 9.82 15.59
C LEU A 403 -26.27 10.56 14.34
N GLU A 404 -25.74 11.76 14.09
CA GLU A 404 -26.01 12.53 12.86
C GLU A 404 -25.64 11.70 11.62
N ARG A 405 -24.48 10.98 11.62
CA ARG A 405 -24.08 10.08 10.54
C ARG A 405 -25.02 8.87 10.39
N VAL A 406 -25.48 8.28 11.48
CA VAL A 406 -26.46 7.18 11.42
C VAL A 406 -27.76 7.64 10.73
N ILE A 407 -28.22 8.84 11.03
CA ILE A 407 -29.41 9.43 10.41
C ILE A 407 -29.15 9.73 8.93
N GLU A 408 -28.02 10.34 8.60
CA GLU A 408 -27.62 10.71 7.23
C GLU A 408 -27.51 9.46 6.32
N HIS A 409 -27.00 8.36 6.86
CA HIS A 409 -26.88 7.07 6.14
C HIS A 409 -28.13 6.17 6.26
N GLY A 410 -29.29 6.75 6.69
CA GLY A 410 -30.57 6.02 6.71
C GLY A 410 -30.55 4.76 7.56
N GLY A 411 -29.83 4.74 8.69
CA GLY A 411 -29.77 3.61 9.63
C GLY A 411 -28.77 2.51 9.25
N ASP A 412 -27.99 2.66 8.19
CA ASP A 412 -26.88 1.77 7.90
C ASP A 412 -25.69 2.08 8.82
N LEU A 413 -25.59 1.34 9.93
CA LEU A 413 -24.55 1.53 10.95
C LEU A 413 -23.14 1.35 10.37
N LYS A 414 -22.94 0.42 9.42
CA LYS A 414 -21.62 0.18 8.82
C LYS A 414 -21.18 1.31 7.90
N ALA A 415 -22.13 1.90 7.17
CA ALA A 415 -21.84 3.06 6.33
C ALA A 415 -21.59 4.31 7.18
N ALA A 416 -22.39 4.49 8.24
CA ALA A 416 -22.23 5.58 9.20
C ALA A 416 -20.88 5.51 9.94
N ASP A 417 -20.47 4.34 10.45
CA ASP A 417 -19.19 4.17 11.15
C ASP A 417 -18.01 4.44 10.21
N ARG A 418 -18.05 3.96 8.97
CA ARG A 418 -17.00 4.28 7.97
C ARG A 418 -16.93 5.77 7.64
N ALA A 419 -18.08 6.42 7.46
CA ALA A 419 -18.13 7.86 7.22
C ALA A 419 -17.66 8.66 8.43
N HIS A 420 -17.92 8.14 9.62
CA HIS A 420 -17.45 8.73 10.88
C HIS A 420 -15.93 8.59 11.01
N GLU A 421 -15.37 7.43 10.77
CA GLU A 421 -13.91 7.17 10.76
C GLU A 421 -13.16 8.08 9.76
N VAL A 422 -13.71 8.26 8.56
CA VAL A 422 -13.16 9.18 7.56
C VAL A 422 -13.27 10.65 8.01
N SER A 423 -14.31 11.00 8.80
CA SER A 423 -14.51 12.36 9.32
C SER A 423 -13.70 12.67 10.59
N LEU A 424 -13.22 11.65 11.29
CA LEU A 424 -12.16 11.77 12.29
C LEU A 424 -10.89 12.13 11.53
N THR A 425 -10.72 13.43 11.27
CA THR A 425 -9.49 13.91 10.63
C THR A 425 -8.29 13.43 11.45
N PRO A 426 -7.17 13.04 10.82
CA PRO A 426 -5.92 12.73 11.52
C PRO A 426 -5.38 13.91 12.35
N ASP A 427 -6.05 15.04 12.30
CA ASP A 427 -5.74 16.28 13.00
C ASP A 427 -5.77 16.19 14.54
N ALA A 428 -6.32 15.12 15.10
CA ALA A 428 -6.49 14.98 16.55
C ALA A 428 -5.35 14.19 17.23
N THR A 429 -4.43 13.59 16.49
CA THR A 429 -3.32 12.86 17.11
C THR A 429 -2.18 13.81 17.44
N PRO A 430 -1.76 13.91 18.72
CA PRO A 430 -0.58 14.69 19.07
C PRO A 430 0.65 14.12 18.35
N VAL A 431 1.50 15.00 17.87
CA VAL A 431 2.69 14.67 17.08
C VAL A 431 3.90 15.34 17.72
N SER A 432 5.06 14.69 17.68
CA SER A 432 6.27 15.31 18.22
C SER A 432 6.71 16.53 17.39
N LEU A 433 7.35 17.51 18.05
CA LEU A 433 7.90 18.69 17.40
C LEU A 433 8.74 18.35 16.19
N MET A 434 9.63 17.35 16.32
CA MET A 434 10.54 16.98 15.24
C MET A 434 9.79 16.44 14.02
N THR A 435 8.70 15.71 14.23
CA THR A 435 7.86 15.21 13.14
C THR A 435 7.11 16.37 12.46
N LEU A 436 6.58 17.31 13.24
CA LEU A 436 5.91 18.50 12.70
C LEU A 436 6.88 19.38 11.89
N LEU A 437 8.08 19.61 12.39
CA LEU A 437 9.11 20.38 11.69
C LEU A 437 9.60 19.68 10.41
N ASP A 438 9.75 18.35 10.47
CA ASP A 438 10.11 17.53 9.32
C ASP A 438 9.04 17.62 8.22
N GLN A 439 7.78 17.43 8.59
CA GLN A 439 6.64 17.58 7.67
C GLN A 439 6.56 18.99 7.09
N ALA A 440 6.75 20.03 7.91
CA ALA A 440 6.72 21.41 7.46
C ALA A 440 7.75 21.72 6.37
N ILE A 441 8.90 21.06 6.40
CA ILE A 441 9.98 21.26 5.44
C ILE A 441 9.80 20.38 4.20
N PHE A 442 9.52 19.07 4.39
CA PHE A 442 9.54 18.07 3.31
C PHE A 442 8.15 17.78 2.70
N GLU A 443 7.05 18.10 3.42
CA GLU A 443 5.66 17.94 2.97
C GLU A 443 4.85 19.24 3.15
N PRO A 444 5.31 20.35 2.57
CA PRO A 444 4.74 21.68 2.83
C PRO A 444 3.26 21.81 2.43
N ASP A 445 2.78 21.00 1.50
CA ASP A 445 1.40 21.02 1.03
C ASP A 445 0.44 20.38 2.04
N GLU A 446 0.92 19.45 2.86
CA GLU A 446 0.11 18.80 3.89
C GLU A 446 -0.06 19.70 5.12
N VAL A 447 1.02 20.37 5.55
CA VAL A 447 1.05 21.14 6.79
C VAL A 447 0.55 22.58 6.60
N ARG A 448 0.53 23.10 5.37
CA ARG A 448 0.04 24.44 4.99
C ARG A 448 0.64 25.61 5.77
N LEU A 449 1.89 25.49 6.20
CA LEU A 449 2.61 26.58 6.88
C LEU A 449 3.06 27.66 5.91
N GLY A 450 3.07 28.91 6.38
CA GLY A 450 3.65 30.06 5.68
C GLY A 450 5.16 29.94 5.52
N GLN A 451 5.73 30.67 4.55
CA GLN A 451 7.18 30.69 4.32
C GLN A 451 8.00 31.10 5.57
N PRO A 452 7.58 32.12 6.39
CA PRO A 452 8.29 32.46 7.61
C PRO A 452 8.40 31.31 8.61
N ALA A 453 7.27 30.59 8.85
CA ALA A 453 7.25 29.44 9.77
C ALA A 453 8.09 28.27 9.26
N ARG A 454 8.09 28.00 7.95
CA ARG A 454 8.97 26.97 7.35
C ARG A 454 10.45 27.33 7.51
N ARG A 455 10.83 28.62 7.39
CA ARG A 455 12.20 29.08 7.67
C ARG A 455 12.56 28.85 9.13
N MET A 456 11.68 29.18 10.04
CA MET A 456 11.86 28.95 11.48
C MET A 456 11.98 27.45 11.77
N ALA A 457 11.17 26.61 11.14
CA ALA A 457 11.24 25.16 11.24
C ALA A 457 12.60 24.64 10.73
N LEU A 458 13.06 25.12 9.57
CA LEU A 458 14.36 24.74 9.03
C LEU A 458 15.51 25.18 9.96
N HIS A 459 15.43 26.36 10.55
CA HIS A 459 16.41 26.82 11.51
C HIS A 459 16.49 25.90 12.73
N ALA A 460 15.35 25.46 13.26
CA ALA A 460 15.28 24.57 14.40
C ALA A 460 15.80 23.16 14.10
N ILE A 461 15.50 22.59 12.91
CA ILE A 461 15.91 21.22 12.55
C ILE A 461 17.33 21.15 11.95
N TRP A 462 17.93 22.31 11.63
CA TRP A 462 19.22 22.35 10.93
C TRP A 462 20.34 21.53 11.59
N PRO A 463 20.58 21.57 12.93
CA PRO A 463 21.63 20.79 13.56
C PRO A 463 21.46 19.28 13.35
N ALA A 464 20.21 18.81 13.39
CA ALA A 464 19.88 17.41 13.17
C ALA A 464 20.09 17.01 11.69
N LEU A 465 19.71 17.89 10.75
CA LEU A 465 19.90 17.70 9.33
C LEU A 465 21.37 17.65 8.93
N GLU A 466 22.18 18.55 9.49
CA GLU A 466 23.64 18.58 9.29
C GLU A 466 24.28 17.29 9.83
N SER A 467 23.92 16.88 11.04
CA SER A 467 24.40 15.64 11.65
C SER A 467 24.02 14.40 10.81
N ALA A 468 22.80 14.34 10.29
CA ALA A 468 22.37 13.28 9.41
C ALA A 468 23.17 13.24 8.10
N ALA A 469 23.39 14.41 7.47
CA ALA A 469 24.19 14.53 6.26
C ALA A 469 25.65 14.08 6.48
N GLN A 470 26.26 14.49 7.59
CA GLN A 470 27.61 14.05 7.97
C GLN A 470 27.69 12.52 8.12
N ARG A 471 26.67 11.90 8.74
CA ARG A 471 26.62 10.44 8.89
C ARG A 471 26.47 9.73 7.55
N PHE A 472 25.65 10.22 6.63
CA PHE A 472 25.52 9.64 5.30
C PHE A 472 26.82 9.67 4.52
N VAL A 473 27.55 10.78 4.58
CA VAL A 473 28.87 10.89 3.94
C VAL A 473 29.90 9.98 4.62
N ALA A 474 29.86 9.84 5.96
CA ALA A 474 30.72 8.90 6.67
C ALA A 474 30.45 7.43 6.26
N LEU A 475 29.18 7.04 6.18
CA LEU A 475 28.77 5.71 5.72
C LEU A 475 29.16 5.48 4.26
N SER A 476 28.94 6.47 3.42
CA SER A 476 29.37 6.42 2.02
C SER A 476 30.89 6.23 1.87
N ARG A 477 31.70 6.93 2.68
CA ARG A 477 33.16 6.74 2.71
C ARG A 477 33.58 5.35 3.17
N GLN A 478 32.91 4.81 4.18
CA GLN A 478 33.15 3.44 4.64
C GLN A 478 32.78 2.39 3.60
N GLY A 479 31.72 2.65 2.81
CA GLY A 479 31.26 1.80 1.72
C GLY A 479 32.10 1.88 0.45
N LEU A 480 33.01 2.87 0.33
CA LEU A 480 33.86 3.03 -0.83
C LEU A 480 35.08 2.08 -0.75
N PRO A 481 35.14 1.03 -1.57
CA PRO A 481 36.30 0.15 -1.58
C PRO A 481 37.49 0.86 -2.24
N HIS A 482 38.71 0.53 -1.85
CA HIS A 482 39.91 1.08 -2.50
C HIS A 482 40.09 0.59 -3.94
N HIS A 483 39.62 -0.62 -4.22
CA HIS A 483 39.68 -1.26 -5.52
C HIS A 483 38.39 -2.02 -5.81
N ILE A 484 37.96 -2.02 -7.04
CA ILE A 484 36.89 -2.87 -7.54
C ILE A 484 37.46 -3.94 -8.46
N THR A 485 36.84 -5.10 -8.48
CA THR A 485 37.22 -6.20 -9.38
C THR A 485 36.23 -6.30 -10.53
N LEU A 486 36.70 -6.01 -11.74
CA LEU A 486 35.94 -6.19 -12.96
C LEU A 486 36.20 -7.59 -13.53
N ARG A 487 35.16 -8.32 -13.89
CA ARG A 487 35.24 -9.68 -14.47
C ARG A 487 34.63 -9.68 -15.86
N VAL A 488 35.44 -10.06 -16.85
CA VAL A 488 34.99 -10.15 -18.25
C VAL A 488 35.55 -11.44 -18.85
N ALA A 489 34.70 -12.26 -19.43
CA ALA A 489 35.07 -13.50 -20.14
C ALA A 489 36.06 -14.41 -19.36
N GLY A 490 35.85 -14.59 -18.05
CA GLY A 490 36.70 -15.39 -17.20
C GLY A 490 38.00 -14.74 -16.70
N TRP A 491 38.37 -13.56 -17.25
CA TRP A 491 39.48 -12.75 -16.79
C TRP A 491 39.02 -11.72 -15.77
N SER A 492 39.88 -11.32 -14.86
CA SER A 492 39.55 -10.34 -13.83
C SER A 492 40.68 -9.33 -13.65
N CYS A 493 40.32 -8.04 -13.55
CA CYS A 493 41.26 -6.99 -13.19
C CYS A 493 40.78 -6.21 -11.99
N THR A 494 41.70 -5.52 -11.33
CA THR A 494 41.40 -4.62 -10.22
C THR A 494 41.61 -3.17 -10.68
N VAL A 495 40.58 -2.35 -10.45
CA VAL A 495 40.57 -0.94 -10.80
C VAL A 495 40.52 -0.11 -9.52
N ALA A 496 41.34 0.92 -9.41
CA ALA A 496 41.32 1.85 -8.30
C ALA A 496 40.04 2.71 -8.35
N THR A 497 39.47 3.00 -7.19
CA THR A 497 38.25 3.83 -7.08
C THR A 497 38.55 5.34 -6.91
N ASP A 498 39.80 5.69 -6.68
CA ASP A 498 40.21 7.10 -6.61
C ASP A 498 40.32 7.69 -8.03
N PRO A 499 39.51 8.69 -8.41
CA PRO A 499 39.54 9.30 -9.72
C PRO A 499 40.87 10.04 -10.04
N ARG A 500 41.72 10.26 -9.03
CA ARG A 500 43.04 10.85 -9.20
C ARG A 500 44.05 9.85 -9.75
N ILE A 501 43.77 8.57 -9.65
CA ILE A 501 44.62 7.51 -10.19
C ILE A 501 44.05 7.11 -11.55
N ALA A 502 44.59 7.77 -12.60
CA ALA A 502 44.18 7.46 -13.96
C ALA A 502 44.51 6.00 -14.28
N VAL A 503 43.48 5.22 -14.56
CA VAL A 503 43.64 3.84 -15.04
C VAL A 503 43.85 3.91 -16.53
N GLU A 504 45.09 3.63 -16.99
CA GLU A 504 45.33 3.50 -18.42
C GLU A 504 44.59 2.27 -18.97
N PRO A 505 43.58 2.45 -19.83
CA PRO A 505 42.78 1.34 -20.34
C PRO A 505 43.57 0.43 -21.30
N GLY A 506 44.63 0.99 -21.95
CA GLY A 506 45.42 0.27 -22.95
C GLY A 506 46.02 -1.04 -22.45
N PRO A 507 46.82 -1.05 -21.38
CA PRO A 507 47.44 -2.26 -20.85
C PRO A 507 46.43 -3.34 -20.44
N LEU A 508 45.32 -2.96 -19.79
CA LEU A 508 44.29 -3.87 -19.34
C LEU A 508 43.53 -4.55 -20.51
N ILE A 509 43.30 -3.78 -21.58
CA ILE A 509 42.69 -4.29 -22.80
C ILE A 509 43.63 -5.26 -23.51
N GLU A 510 44.94 -4.98 -23.52
CA GLU A 510 45.95 -5.85 -24.13
C GLU A 510 46.10 -7.16 -23.33
N GLU A 511 46.12 -7.10 -22.00
CA GLU A 511 46.12 -8.28 -21.14
C GLU A 511 44.88 -9.18 -21.34
N LEU A 512 43.69 -8.58 -21.42
CA LEU A 512 42.43 -9.29 -21.68
C LEU A 512 42.50 -9.95 -23.07
N ALA A 513 42.98 -9.24 -24.08
CA ALA A 513 43.09 -9.73 -25.45
C ALA A 513 44.06 -10.93 -25.53
N THR A 514 45.21 -10.84 -24.87
CA THR A 514 46.21 -11.94 -24.81
C THR A 514 45.66 -13.17 -24.06
N HIS A 515 44.93 -12.94 -22.96
CA HIS A 515 44.29 -14.01 -22.22
C HIS A 515 43.27 -14.82 -23.09
N ILE A 516 42.38 -14.10 -23.80
CA ILE A 516 41.40 -14.73 -24.69
C ILE A 516 42.06 -15.42 -25.86
N GLU A 517 43.15 -14.85 -26.44
CA GLU A 517 43.93 -15.48 -27.50
C GLU A 517 44.58 -16.77 -27.01
N GLN A 518 45.16 -16.77 -25.81
CA GLN A 518 45.76 -17.96 -25.20
C GLN A 518 44.72 -19.05 -24.95
N GLU A 519 43.57 -18.71 -24.41
CA GLU A 519 42.47 -19.63 -24.16
C GLU A 519 41.92 -20.22 -25.46
N THR A 520 41.71 -19.39 -26.49
CA THR A 520 41.30 -19.80 -27.84
C THR A 520 42.33 -20.73 -28.49
N ARG A 521 43.61 -20.47 -28.27
CA ARG A 521 44.71 -21.31 -28.75
C ARG A 521 44.66 -22.68 -28.09
N VAL A 522 44.55 -22.74 -26.77
CA VAL A 522 44.41 -24.01 -26.00
C VAL A 522 43.18 -24.80 -26.46
N GLN A 523 42.04 -24.15 -26.66
CA GLN A 523 40.84 -24.81 -27.18
C GLN A 523 41.04 -25.30 -28.61
N SER A 524 41.71 -24.54 -29.47
CA SER A 524 42.01 -24.94 -30.85
C SER A 524 42.98 -26.14 -30.92
N GLU A 525 43.94 -26.21 -29.99
CA GLU A 525 44.85 -27.34 -29.85
C GLU A 525 44.18 -28.60 -29.29
N ALA A 526 43.21 -28.44 -28.39
CA ALA A 526 42.38 -29.52 -27.86
C ALA A 526 41.56 -30.22 -28.96
N VAL A 527 41.13 -29.49 -30.00
CA VAL A 527 40.45 -30.05 -31.18
C VAL A 527 41.39 -30.98 -31.95
N VAL A 528 42.68 -30.66 -32.04
CA VAL A 528 43.70 -31.47 -32.73
C VAL A 528 44.06 -32.72 -31.92
N ARG A 529 43.95 -32.70 -30.60
CA ARG A 529 44.31 -33.84 -29.72
C ARG A 529 43.41 -35.08 -29.87
N ARG A 530 42.36 -35.04 -30.69
CA ARG A 530 41.52 -36.21 -31.05
C ARG A 530 42.11 -37.09 -32.13
N TRP A 531 43.25 -36.70 -32.71
CA TRP A 531 44.00 -37.49 -33.72
C TRP A 531 44.29 -38.96 -33.33
N PRO A 532 44.61 -39.29 -32.06
CA PRO A 532 44.85 -40.70 -31.72
C PRO A 532 43.63 -41.61 -31.95
N ARG A 533 42.41 -41.05 -31.89
CA ARG A 533 41.18 -41.83 -32.22
C ARG A 533 41.05 -42.07 -33.71
N VAL A 534 41.46 -41.10 -34.54
CA VAL A 534 41.48 -41.26 -36.02
C VAL A 534 42.54 -42.24 -36.43
N ILE A 535 43.73 -42.17 -35.82
CA ILE A 535 44.83 -43.14 -36.06
C ILE A 535 44.38 -44.54 -35.61
N LEU A 536 43.74 -44.71 -34.48
CA LEU A 536 43.24 -45.99 -34.00
C LEU A 536 42.19 -46.57 -34.96
N ALA A 537 41.26 -45.73 -35.44
CA ALA A 537 40.23 -46.13 -36.41
C ALA A 537 40.89 -46.55 -37.75
N LEU A 538 41.95 -45.87 -38.20
CA LEU A 538 42.72 -46.17 -39.37
C LEU A 538 43.44 -47.53 -39.22
N VAL A 539 44.07 -47.73 -38.06
CA VAL A 539 44.77 -49.03 -37.78
C VAL A 539 43.76 -50.16 -37.73
N ILE A 540 42.60 -49.98 -37.10
CA ILE A 540 41.53 -50.97 -37.06
C ILE A 540 40.97 -51.24 -38.46
N GLY A 541 40.74 -50.20 -39.27
CA GLY A 541 40.24 -50.29 -40.63
C GLY A 541 41.20 -51.01 -41.56
N ILE A 542 42.51 -50.75 -41.47
CA ILE A 542 43.56 -51.46 -42.21
C ILE A 542 43.66 -52.92 -41.74
N LEU A 543 43.63 -53.14 -40.41
CA LEU A 543 43.74 -54.49 -39.85
C LEU A 543 42.55 -55.37 -40.26
N THR A 544 41.33 -54.79 -40.25
CA THR A 544 40.14 -55.53 -40.76
C THR A 544 40.19 -55.75 -42.26
N GLY A 545 40.65 -54.78 -43.05
CA GLY A 545 40.79 -54.90 -44.50
C GLY A 545 41.83 -55.95 -44.94
N VAL A 546 43.00 -55.99 -44.29
CA VAL A 546 44.12 -56.87 -44.67
C VAL A 546 44.01 -58.27 -44.08
N LEU A 547 43.54 -58.42 -42.84
CA LEU A 547 43.53 -59.69 -42.12
C LEU A 547 42.20 -60.47 -42.25
N VAL A 548 41.03 -59.74 -42.31
CA VAL A 548 39.72 -60.40 -42.25
C VAL A 548 39.11 -60.61 -43.64
N VAL A 549 39.24 -59.64 -44.55
CA VAL A 549 38.62 -59.73 -45.90
C VAL A 549 39.12 -60.87 -46.75
N PRO A 550 40.43 -61.33 -46.75
CA PRO A 550 40.90 -62.45 -47.54
C PRO A 550 40.38 -63.81 -47.09
N PHE A 551 39.94 -63.94 -45.84
CA PHE A 551 39.55 -65.24 -45.25
C PHE A 551 38.02 -65.44 -45.20
N VAL A 552 37.23 -64.53 -45.72
CA VAL A 552 35.77 -64.61 -45.70
C VAL A 552 35.23 -64.76 -47.11
N ASP A 553 34.58 -65.85 -47.38
CA ASP A 553 34.00 -66.17 -48.70
C ASP A 553 32.48 -65.85 -48.74
N GLY A 554 32.00 -65.42 -49.92
CA GLY A 554 30.59 -65.24 -50.18
C GLY A 554 30.06 -63.84 -49.93
N MET A 555 28.74 -63.72 -49.63
CA MET A 555 28.01 -62.44 -49.48
C MET A 555 28.50 -61.61 -48.33
N SER A 556 29.08 -62.16 -47.28
CA SER A 556 29.65 -61.45 -46.13
C SER A 556 30.87 -60.59 -46.49
N ARG A 557 31.63 -60.94 -47.57
CA ARG A 557 32.76 -60.13 -48.04
C ARG A 557 32.38 -58.75 -48.48
N TRP A 558 31.21 -58.58 -49.09
CA TRP A 558 30.68 -57.28 -49.50
C TRP A 558 30.30 -56.42 -48.31
N ILE A 559 29.81 -57.02 -47.24
CA ILE A 559 29.45 -56.26 -46.00
C ILE A 559 30.71 -55.72 -45.35
N TYR A 560 31.81 -56.49 -45.26
CA TYR A 560 33.07 -55.97 -44.70
C TYR A 560 33.71 -54.87 -45.55
N LEU A 561 33.61 -55.01 -46.92
CA LEU A 561 34.07 -53.97 -47.83
C LEU A 561 33.26 -52.65 -47.67
N LEU A 562 31.95 -52.74 -47.52
CA LEU A 562 31.08 -51.59 -47.27
C LEU A 562 31.40 -50.96 -45.92
N LEU A 563 31.64 -51.75 -44.86
CA LEU A 563 32.08 -51.26 -43.57
C LEU A 563 33.45 -50.58 -43.63
N ALA A 564 34.41 -51.14 -44.29
CA ALA A 564 35.73 -50.55 -44.49
C ALA A 564 35.65 -49.28 -45.31
N PHE A 565 34.82 -49.23 -46.37
CA PHE A 565 34.58 -48.04 -47.18
C PHE A 565 33.87 -46.97 -46.37
N GLY A 566 32.89 -47.35 -45.55
CA GLY A 566 32.21 -46.42 -44.62
C GLY A 566 33.17 -45.84 -43.59
N MET A 567 34.05 -46.60 -42.99
CA MET A 567 35.11 -46.14 -42.10
C MET A 567 36.10 -45.21 -42.80
N PHE A 568 36.49 -45.56 -44.05
CA PHE A 568 37.39 -44.70 -44.81
C PHE A 568 36.77 -43.36 -45.22
N THR A 569 35.52 -43.33 -45.64
CA THR A 569 34.78 -42.12 -45.93
C THR A 569 34.58 -41.29 -44.69
N TRP A 570 34.27 -41.93 -43.53
CA TRP A 570 34.17 -41.23 -42.24
C TRP A 570 35.51 -40.60 -41.81
N MET A 571 36.61 -41.30 -42.00
CA MET A 571 37.97 -40.81 -41.73
C MET A 571 38.32 -39.60 -42.60
N ILE A 572 38.05 -39.68 -43.93
CA ILE A 572 38.27 -38.52 -44.83
C ILE A 572 37.43 -37.32 -44.37
N TRP A 573 36.18 -37.56 -44.02
CA TRP A 573 35.29 -36.51 -43.54
C TRP A 573 35.80 -35.92 -42.22
N GLU A 574 36.29 -36.73 -41.28
CA GLU A 574 36.86 -36.24 -40.02
C GLU A 574 38.14 -35.42 -40.25
N ILE A 575 39.05 -35.86 -41.11
CA ILE A 575 40.26 -35.11 -41.49
C ILE A 575 39.90 -33.79 -42.16
N TRP A 576 38.90 -33.77 -43.04
CA TRP A 576 38.46 -32.56 -43.74
C TRP A 576 37.69 -31.62 -42.83
N SER A 577 37.04 -32.11 -41.80
CA SER A 577 36.27 -31.32 -40.85
C SER A 577 37.15 -30.59 -39.80
N VAL A 578 38.37 -31.06 -39.53
CA VAL A 578 39.30 -30.46 -38.56
C VAL A 578 39.64 -29.01 -38.87
N PRO A 579 40.03 -28.59 -40.08
CA PRO A 579 40.34 -27.23 -40.38
C PRO A 579 39.13 -26.31 -40.29
N LEU A 580 37.93 -26.80 -40.64
CA LEU A 580 36.68 -26.06 -40.53
C LEU A 580 36.30 -25.82 -39.06
N ARG A 581 36.42 -26.84 -38.20
CA ARG A 581 36.19 -26.71 -36.74
C ARG A 581 37.22 -25.77 -36.11
N LYS A 582 38.49 -25.87 -36.52
CA LYS A 582 39.55 -24.97 -36.04
C LYS A 582 39.30 -23.51 -36.43
N LYS A 583 38.85 -23.29 -37.68
CA LYS A 583 38.43 -21.98 -38.15
C LYS A 583 37.24 -21.44 -37.35
N HIS A 584 36.25 -22.28 -37.12
CA HIS A 584 35.05 -21.90 -36.33
C HIS A 584 35.41 -21.49 -34.89
N VAL A 585 36.26 -22.26 -34.20
CA VAL A 585 36.75 -21.93 -32.85
C VAL A 585 37.53 -20.62 -32.86
N ARG A 586 38.37 -20.38 -33.89
CA ARG A 586 39.13 -19.13 -34.03
C ARG A 586 38.19 -17.95 -34.30
N ASP A 587 37.19 -18.08 -35.16
CA ASP A 587 36.22 -17.05 -35.47
C ASP A 587 35.34 -16.72 -34.25
N GLN A 588 34.94 -17.74 -33.47
CA GLN A 588 34.27 -17.54 -32.19
C GLN A 588 35.16 -16.80 -31.17
N GLY A 589 36.43 -17.20 -31.05
CA GLY A 589 37.39 -16.54 -30.18
C GLY A 589 37.62 -15.05 -30.54
N ASN A 590 37.68 -14.75 -31.84
CA ASN A 590 37.81 -13.35 -32.30
C ASN A 590 36.56 -12.54 -31.98
N ARG A 591 35.37 -13.11 -32.10
CA ARG A 591 34.11 -12.41 -31.70
C ARG A 591 34.09 -12.17 -30.21
N LEU A 592 34.35 -13.22 -29.39
CA LEU A 592 34.43 -13.08 -27.92
C LEU A 592 35.48 -12.04 -27.49
N ARG A 593 36.65 -12.01 -28.15
CA ARG A 593 37.67 -11.00 -27.90
C ARG A 593 37.14 -9.60 -28.15
N ASN A 594 36.53 -9.35 -29.32
CA ASN A 594 36.01 -8.04 -29.67
C ASN A 594 34.88 -7.59 -28.72
N ASP A 595 33.95 -8.49 -28.39
CA ASP A 595 32.86 -8.22 -27.46
C ASP A 595 33.40 -7.95 -26.03
N ALA A 596 34.35 -8.73 -25.56
CA ALA A 596 34.99 -8.59 -24.27
C ALA A 596 35.75 -7.27 -24.15
N VAL A 597 36.53 -6.90 -25.19
CA VAL A 597 37.26 -5.62 -25.26
C VAL A 597 36.30 -4.42 -25.25
N THR A 598 35.21 -4.50 -26.02
CA THR A 598 34.19 -3.45 -26.01
C THR A 598 33.47 -3.33 -24.67
N THR A 599 33.14 -4.42 -24.04
CA THR A 599 32.49 -4.45 -22.70
C THR A 599 33.44 -3.88 -21.65
N LEU A 600 34.72 -4.31 -21.62
CA LEU A 600 35.70 -3.80 -20.67
C LEU A 600 35.92 -2.31 -20.87
N SER A 601 36.10 -1.83 -22.11
CA SER A 601 36.31 -0.40 -22.40
C SER A 601 35.14 0.48 -21.99
N ARG A 602 33.89 -0.01 -22.11
CA ARG A 602 32.69 0.68 -21.61
C ARG A 602 32.61 0.63 -20.09
N ALA A 603 32.87 -0.53 -19.49
CA ALA A 603 32.87 -0.67 -18.05
C ALA A 603 33.90 0.24 -17.37
N LEU A 604 35.09 0.37 -17.93
CA LEU A 604 36.13 1.31 -17.42
C LEU A 604 35.68 2.77 -17.48
N ARG A 605 35.11 3.21 -18.60
CA ARG A 605 34.56 4.59 -18.70
C ARG A 605 33.39 4.79 -17.70
N GLN A 606 32.49 3.81 -17.64
CA GLN A 606 31.37 3.88 -16.69
C GLN A 606 31.85 3.90 -15.23
N SER A 607 32.96 3.24 -14.91
CA SER A 607 33.54 3.28 -13.56
C SER A 607 34.16 4.66 -13.25
N GLU A 608 34.80 5.30 -14.19
CA GLU A 608 35.34 6.68 -14.04
C GLU A 608 34.16 7.64 -13.74
N ASP A 609 33.12 7.67 -14.58
CA ASP A 609 31.93 8.51 -14.39
C ASP A 609 31.24 8.22 -13.04
N PHE A 610 31.17 6.94 -12.66
CA PHE A 610 30.52 6.50 -11.43
C PHE A 610 31.26 6.99 -10.17
N PHE A 611 32.58 6.86 -10.14
CA PHE A 611 33.38 7.29 -9.00
C PHE A 611 33.59 8.80 -8.96
N GLU A 612 33.62 9.48 -10.10
CA GLU A 612 33.59 10.93 -10.17
C GLU A 612 32.29 11.48 -9.56
N ASP A 613 31.12 10.97 -9.99
CA ASP A 613 29.81 11.32 -9.42
C ASP A 613 29.77 11.05 -7.89
N TRP A 614 30.37 9.93 -7.42
CA TRP A 614 30.45 9.59 -6.00
C TRP A 614 31.26 10.60 -5.20
N HIS A 615 32.48 10.94 -5.68
CA HIS A 615 33.35 11.91 -5.01
C HIS A 615 32.77 13.33 -5.05
N GLU A 616 32.14 13.70 -6.15
CA GLU A 616 31.41 14.97 -6.25
C GLU A 616 30.25 15.01 -5.24
N GLY A 617 29.46 13.92 -5.13
CA GLY A 617 28.36 13.80 -4.17
C GLY A 617 28.85 14.01 -2.73
N MET A 618 29.94 13.33 -2.33
CA MET A 618 30.54 13.53 -1.02
C MET A 618 31.06 14.97 -0.80
N GLY A 619 31.58 15.60 -1.83
CA GLY A 619 32.07 17.00 -1.80
C GLY A 619 30.94 18.02 -1.57
N LYS A 620 29.71 17.72 -1.98
CA LYS A 620 28.51 18.56 -1.80
C LYS A 620 28.08 18.74 -0.34
N LEU A 621 28.55 17.90 0.59
CA LEU A 621 28.35 18.09 2.03
C LEU A 621 28.88 19.47 2.50
N THR A 622 30.08 19.86 2.07
CA THR A 622 30.66 21.16 2.43
C THR A 622 29.78 22.32 1.93
N SER A 623 29.23 22.19 0.72
CA SER A 623 28.32 23.18 0.15
C SER A 623 26.99 23.25 0.90
N LEU A 624 26.47 22.11 1.38
CA LEU A 624 25.27 22.06 2.22
C LEU A 624 25.49 22.75 3.55
N ILE A 625 26.62 22.46 4.23
CA ILE A 625 26.96 23.07 5.53
C ILE A 625 27.17 24.57 5.38
N GLN A 626 27.91 25.03 4.34
CA GLN A 626 28.12 26.45 4.07
C GLN A 626 26.80 27.18 3.81
N TRP A 627 25.90 26.58 3.03
CA TRP A 627 24.60 27.18 2.76
C TRP A 627 23.77 27.29 4.05
N GLY A 628 23.72 26.25 4.88
CA GLY A 628 23.01 26.28 6.14
C GLY A 628 23.63 27.27 7.16
N GLY A 629 24.94 27.38 7.23
CA GLY A 629 25.59 28.38 8.06
C GLY A 629 25.25 29.81 7.64
N GLN A 630 25.15 30.10 6.35
CA GLN A 630 24.67 31.39 5.82
C GLN A 630 23.19 31.59 6.11
N PHE A 631 22.38 30.52 6.04
CA PHE A 631 20.95 30.55 6.35
C PHE A 631 20.67 30.82 7.84
N GLN A 632 21.50 30.28 8.73
CA GLN A 632 21.38 30.51 10.18
C GLN A 632 21.81 31.89 10.65
N GLN A 633 22.73 32.55 9.90
CA GLN A 633 23.21 33.90 10.23
C GLN A 633 22.25 35.00 9.79
N LYS A 634 21.34 34.70 8.90
CA LYS A 634 20.29 35.60 8.39
C LYS A 634 19.00 35.43 9.19
#